data_c222782a648fb22ae9917d4f9a696797
#
_entry.id   c222782a648fb22ae9917d4f9a696797
#
_cell.length_a   1.000
_cell.length_b   1.000
_cell.length_c   1.000
_cell.angle_alpha   90.00
_cell.angle_beta   90.00
_cell.angle_gamma   90.00
#
_symmetry.space_group_name_H-M   'P 1'
#
loop_
_entity.id
_entity.type
_entity.pdbx_description
1 polymer ?
#
loop_
_entity_poly.entity_id
_entity_poly.type
_entity_poly.pdbx_seq_one_letter_code
_entity_poly.pdbx_strand_id
1 'polypeptide(L)'
;MVMVITGAFCWPNTAVAGADAGSDLDALRAIAPVDGPDCHPPIDPSQTQLVIGYGSLMQEASRKRTAPSAALAVPVEVAGYRRGWFAAGQLPGFNTVYLGVMPDAAARINAVVVDVPASEVPALDAREYIYCRVGVPAPNVSALGGSGGALSGQAWIYVNKADSLALPSEQVPIVQSYVDEFLSGCMELEDANALDGFARNCILTTTDWSTHWVNDRIFPRRPQVYQPKAKRIDALISAELPVEFAAIRIE
;
A
#
# COMPACT_ATOMS: atom_id res chain seq x y z
N MET A 1 -3.66 -43.01 -6.26
CA MET A 1 -4.81 -42.10 -6.43
C MET A 1 -4.66 -41.02 -5.37
N VAL A 2 -4.00 -39.93 -5.71
CA VAL A 2 -3.70 -38.82 -4.78
C VAL A 2 -4.81 -37.79 -4.97
N MET A 3 -5.56 -37.56 -3.91
CA MET A 3 -6.66 -36.61 -3.87
C MET A 3 -6.08 -35.22 -3.60
N VAL A 4 -6.00 -34.37 -4.63
CA VAL A 4 -5.62 -32.94 -4.47
C VAL A 4 -6.84 -32.23 -3.96
N ILE A 5 -6.81 -31.82 -2.69
CA ILE A 5 -7.82 -30.91 -2.11
C ILE A 5 -7.41 -29.49 -2.48
N THR A 6 -8.02 -28.93 -3.52
CA THR A 6 -7.96 -27.50 -3.81
C THR A 6 -8.85 -26.76 -2.81
N GLY A 7 -8.24 -26.26 -1.75
CA GLY A 7 -8.93 -25.38 -0.82
C GLY A 7 -9.18 -24.02 -1.50
N ALA A 8 -10.41 -23.78 -1.93
CA ALA A 8 -10.86 -22.46 -2.29
C ALA A 8 -10.92 -21.63 -1.01
N PHE A 9 -10.01 -20.66 -0.85
CA PHE A 9 -10.07 -19.67 0.21
C PHE A 9 -11.25 -18.74 -0.10
N CYS A 10 -12.37 -18.99 0.56
CA CYS A 10 -13.56 -18.14 0.46
C CYS A 10 -13.39 -16.99 1.48
N TRP A 11 -13.10 -15.79 1.00
CA TRP A 11 -13.14 -14.59 1.84
C TRP A 11 -14.59 -14.37 2.30
N PRO A 12 -14.83 -14.08 3.58
CA PRO A 12 -16.18 -13.74 4.03
C PRO A 12 -16.61 -12.45 3.32
N ASN A 13 -17.70 -12.55 2.60
CA ASN A 13 -18.32 -11.44 1.87
C ASN A 13 -19.04 -10.53 2.89
N THR A 14 -18.29 -9.78 3.68
CA THR A 14 -18.84 -8.64 4.42
C THR A 14 -18.84 -7.47 3.46
N ALA A 15 -19.97 -7.29 2.80
CA ALA A 15 -20.30 -6.03 2.16
C ALA A 15 -20.25 -4.95 3.26
N VAL A 16 -19.15 -4.20 3.30
CA VAL A 16 -19.09 -2.96 4.05
C VAL A 16 -19.99 -2.01 3.28
N ALA A 17 -21.17 -1.78 3.81
CA ALA A 17 -22.07 -0.74 3.35
C ALA A 17 -21.27 0.56 3.28
N GLY A 18 -21.29 1.23 2.11
CA GLY A 18 -20.71 2.53 1.93
C GLY A 18 -21.31 3.50 2.94
N ALA A 19 -20.61 3.64 4.06
CA ALA A 19 -20.80 4.75 4.97
C ALA A 19 -19.80 5.81 4.53
N ASP A 20 -20.32 6.98 4.25
CA ASP A 20 -19.63 8.26 4.22
C ASP A 20 -19.01 8.53 5.61
N ALA A 21 -18.03 7.74 5.99
CA ALA A 21 -17.20 7.96 7.15
C ALA A 21 -15.85 8.44 6.61
N GLY A 22 -15.84 9.69 6.13
CA GLY A 22 -14.58 10.38 5.92
C GLY A 22 -13.72 10.20 7.16
N SER A 23 -12.50 9.72 6.99
CA SER A 23 -11.57 9.58 8.10
C SER A 23 -11.50 10.91 8.83
N ASP A 24 -11.80 10.92 10.12
CA ASP A 24 -11.62 12.10 10.95
C ASP A 24 -10.11 12.38 11.04
N LEU A 25 -9.63 13.38 10.29
CA LEU A 25 -8.22 13.76 10.26
C LEU A 25 -7.68 14.10 11.65
N ASP A 26 -8.51 14.66 12.52
CA ASP A 26 -8.08 15.02 13.86
C ASP A 26 -7.88 13.76 14.73
N ALA A 27 -8.77 12.77 14.59
CA ALA A 27 -8.57 11.47 15.21
C ALA A 27 -7.32 10.75 14.68
N LEU A 28 -7.08 10.81 13.36
CA LEU A 28 -5.84 10.26 12.76
C LEU A 28 -4.60 10.97 13.28
N ARG A 29 -4.62 12.30 13.35
CA ARG A 29 -3.50 13.09 13.87
C ARG A 29 -3.18 12.77 15.34
N ALA A 30 -4.21 12.48 16.14
CA ALA A 30 -4.03 12.16 17.56
C ALA A 30 -3.26 10.87 17.82
N ILE A 31 -3.27 9.91 16.87
CA ILE A 31 -2.58 8.62 16.96
C ILE A 31 -1.37 8.50 16.02
N ALA A 32 -1.17 9.47 15.13
CA ALA A 32 -0.07 9.47 14.19
C ALA A 32 1.26 9.71 14.91
N PRO A 33 2.34 9.00 14.52
CA PRO A 33 3.67 9.30 15.03
C PRO A 33 4.12 10.69 14.60
N VAL A 34 4.99 11.28 15.43
CA VAL A 34 5.70 12.53 15.12
C VAL A 34 7.19 12.24 14.92
N ASP A 35 7.89 13.18 14.28
CA ASP A 35 9.34 13.07 14.19
C ASP A 35 9.97 12.98 15.59
N GLY A 36 10.88 12.01 15.75
CA GLY A 36 11.52 11.74 17.03
C GLY A 36 12.31 10.44 16.98
N PRO A 37 12.91 10.03 18.09
CA PRO A 37 13.75 8.83 18.15
C PRO A 37 12.99 7.53 17.79
N ASP A 38 11.67 7.51 17.98
CA ASP A 38 10.82 6.35 17.69
C ASP A 38 10.33 6.33 16.24
N CYS A 39 10.55 7.39 15.46
CA CYS A 39 10.08 7.49 14.07
C CYS A 39 10.87 6.58 13.11
N HIS A 40 12.16 6.38 13.37
CA HIS A 40 13.02 5.46 12.62
C HIS A 40 13.94 4.74 13.62
N PRO A 41 13.40 3.77 14.39
CA PRO A 41 14.19 3.10 15.42
C PRO A 41 15.39 2.37 14.81
N PRO A 42 16.48 2.19 15.59
CA PRO A 42 17.64 1.45 15.13
C PRO A 42 17.26 0.05 14.64
N ILE A 43 17.88 -0.38 13.56
CA ILE A 43 17.79 -1.76 13.07
C ILE A 43 18.92 -2.60 13.67
N ASP A 44 18.68 -3.90 13.84
CA ASP A 44 19.74 -4.86 14.11
C ASP A 44 20.28 -5.42 12.78
N PRO A 45 21.48 -5.03 12.34
CA PRO A 45 22.01 -5.44 11.05
C PRO A 45 22.35 -6.94 10.97
N SER A 46 22.33 -7.65 12.10
CA SER A 46 22.51 -9.11 12.14
C SER A 46 21.22 -9.88 11.80
N GLN A 47 20.08 -9.20 11.82
CA GLN A 47 18.79 -9.78 11.48
C GLN A 47 18.36 -9.40 10.05
N THR A 48 17.57 -10.26 9.44
CA THR A 48 16.88 -9.95 8.18
C THR A 48 15.92 -8.76 8.39
N GLN A 49 15.99 -7.77 7.51
CA GLN A 49 15.09 -6.63 7.54
C GLN A 49 13.93 -6.86 6.56
N LEU A 50 12.74 -7.05 7.09
CA LEU A 50 11.51 -7.31 6.33
C LEU A 50 10.71 -6.02 6.21
N VAL A 51 10.61 -5.45 5.02
CA VAL A 51 9.83 -4.23 4.78
C VAL A 51 8.47 -4.58 4.19
N ILE A 52 7.42 -4.07 4.82
CA ILE A 52 6.03 -4.26 4.39
C ILE A 52 5.66 -3.12 3.44
N GLY A 53 5.47 -3.45 2.17
CA GLY A 53 4.98 -2.55 1.13
C GLY A 53 3.47 -2.69 0.96
N TYR A 54 2.74 -1.58 1.04
CA TYR A 54 1.27 -1.54 0.94
C TYR A 54 0.76 -0.51 -0.10
N GLY A 55 1.64 0.27 -0.67
CA GLY A 55 1.40 1.30 -1.71
C GLY A 55 2.30 1.08 -2.92
N SER A 56 3.07 2.09 -3.33
CA SER A 56 4.00 1.99 -4.47
C SER A 56 5.06 0.90 -4.32
N LEU A 57 5.42 0.50 -3.10
CA LEU A 57 6.34 -0.61 -2.84
C LEU A 57 5.74 -1.99 -3.19
N MET A 58 4.44 -2.10 -3.45
CA MET A 58 3.83 -3.32 -3.99
C MET A 58 4.43 -3.69 -5.35
N GLN A 59 4.71 -2.68 -6.19
CA GLN A 59 5.27 -2.88 -7.53
C GLN A 59 6.79 -3.12 -7.47
N GLU A 60 7.25 -4.17 -8.16
CA GLU A 60 8.66 -4.55 -8.16
C GLU A 60 9.57 -3.45 -8.70
N ALA A 61 9.23 -2.87 -9.85
CA ALA A 61 10.03 -1.80 -10.45
C ALA A 61 10.13 -0.57 -9.54
N SER A 62 9.07 -0.24 -8.81
CA SER A 62 9.04 0.87 -7.86
C SER A 62 9.97 0.64 -6.67
N ARG A 63 9.90 -0.53 -6.01
CA ARG A 63 10.76 -0.80 -4.86
C ARG A 63 12.23 -0.95 -5.24
N LYS A 64 12.54 -1.56 -6.39
CA LYS A 64 13.92 -1.72 -6.88
C LYS A 64 14.63 -0.41 -7.25
N ARG A 65 13.89 0.69 -7.45
CA ARG A 65 14.51 2.01 -7.63
C ARG A 65 15.28 2.49 -6.39
N THR A 66 14.87 2.05 -5.20
CA THR A 66 15.45 2.49 -3.92
C THR A 66 16.18 1.36 -3.20
N ALA A 67 15.68 0.14 -3.30
CA ALA A 67 16.27 -1.07 -2.75
C ALA A 67 16.51 -2.09 -3.88
N PRO A 68 17.57 -1.90 -4.70
CA PRO A 68 17.82 -2.74 -5.87
C PRO A 68 18.12 -4.20 -5.52
N SER A 69 18.66 -4.45 -4.32
CA SER A 69 18.98 -5.78 -3.82
C SER A 69 17.82 -6.42 -3.05
N ALA A 70 16.67 -5.73 -2.91
CA ALA A 70 15.52 -6.30 -2.24
C ALA A 70 15.10 -7.62 -2.88
N ALA A 71 15.11 -8.67 -2.08
CA ALA A 71 14.77 -10.03 -2.47
C ALA A 71 13.43 -10.43 -1.85
N LEU A 72 12.90 -11.60 -2.25
CA LEU A 72 11.61 -12.12 -1.81
C LEU A 72 10.48 -11.07 -1.94
N ALA A 73 9.41 -11.42 -2.56
CA ALA A 73 8.19 -10.61 -2.57
C ALA A 73 7.06 -11.55 -2.16
N VAL A 74 6.83 -11.66 -0.85
CA VAL A 74 5.85 -12.57 -0.27
C VAL A 74 4.56 -11.79 -0.04
N PRO A 75 3.45 -12.14 -0.72
CA PRO A 75 2.14 -11.58 -0.41
C PRO A 75 1.72 -11.91 1.01
N VAL A 76 1.23 -10.92 1.74
CA VAL A 76 0.83 -11.07 3.14
C VAL A 76 -0.50 -10.38 3.42
N GLU A 77 -1.17 -10.82 4.48
CA GLU A 77 -2.14 -10.03 5.22
C GLU A 77 -1.46 -9.42 6.45
N VAL A 78 -1.70 -8.14 6.69
CA VAL A 78 -1.19 -7.42 7.88
C VAL A 78 -2.37 -6.95 8.71
N ALA A 79 -2.45 -7.45 9.94
CA ALA A 79 -3.46 -7.06 10.91
C ALA A 79 -3.03 -5.85 11.75
N GLY A 80 -4.00 -5.05 12.20
CA GLY A 80 -3.74 -3.93 13.09
C GLY A 80 -3.42 -2.62 12.38
N TYR A 81 -3.63 -2.56 11.06
CA TYR A 81 -3.39 -1.36 10.24
C TYR A 81 -4.53 -1.16 9.25
N ARG A 82 -4.95 0.10 9.10
CA ARG A 82 -5.87 0.58 8.08
C ARG A 82 -5.07 1.31 7.00
N ARG A 83 -5.27 0.96 5.73
CA ARG A 83 -4.71 1.68 4.56
C ARG A 83 -5.77 2.62 4.01
N GLY A 84 -5.34 3.83 3.62
CA GLY A 84 -6.23 4.80 3.00
C GLY A 84 -5.50 5.90 2.25
N TRP A 85 -6.28 6.74 1.56
CA TRP A 85 -5.80 7.90 0.81
C TRP A 85 -5.71 9.11 1.76
N PHE A 86 -4.68 9.17 2.59
CA PHE A 86 -4.53 10.24 3.57
C PHE A 86 -3.09 10.69 3.81
N ALA A 87 -2.15 10.36 2.91
CA ALA A 87 -0.77 10.82 2.99
C ALA A 87 -0.48 11.86 1.90
N ALA A 88 -0.12 13.09 2.27
CA ALA A 88 0.26 14.13 1.34
C ALA A 88 1.72 14.52 1.48
N GLY A 89 2.45 14.43 0.37
CA GLY A 89 3.79 15.01 0.26
C GLY A 89 3.70 16.49 -0.09
N GLN A 90 4.50 17.32 0.59
CA GLN A 90 4.59 18.76 0.31
C GLN A 90 5.64 19.02 -0.77
N LEU A 91 5.39 18.59 -2.00
CA LEU A 91 6.24 18.90 -3.13
C LEU A 91 5.62 20.07 -3.93
N PRO A 92 6.29 21.21 -4.07
CA PRO A 92 5.79 22.32 -4.87
C PRO A 92 5.48 21.88 -6.31
N GLY A 93 4.26 22.14 -6.78
CA GLY A 93 3.83 21.83 -8.16
C GLY A 93 3.41 20.38 -8.42
N PHE A 94 3.49 19.48 -7.42
CA PHE A 94 3.10 18.07 -7.54
C PHE A 94 2.23 17.64 -6.36
N ASN A 95 1.18 18.40 -6.07
CA ASN A 95 0.28 18.07 -4.99
C ASN A 95 -0.54 16.84 -5.37
N THR A 96 -0.39 15.78 -4.61
CA THR A 96 -1.20 14.56 -4.69
C THR A 96 -1.28 13.92 -3.32
N VAL A 97 -2.39 13.22 -3.09
CA VAL A 97 -2.48 12.31 -1.94
C VAL A 97 -1.90 10.95 -2.33
N TYR A 98 -1.22 10.33 -1.39
CA TYR A 98 -0.67 8.99 -1.47
C TYR A 98 -1.39 8.06 -0.51
N LEU A 99 -1.19 6.76 -0.71
CA LEU A 99 -1.60 5.76 0.26
C LEU A 99 -0.74 5.88 1.53
N GLY A 100 -1.41 5.80 2.64
CA GLY A 100 -0.80 5.68 3.94
C GLY A 100 -1.39 4.56 4.76
N VAL A 101 -0.78 4.24 5.89
CA VAL A 101 -1.36 3.36 6.90
C VAL A 101 -1.34 4.03 8.25
N MET A 102 -2.36 3.70 9.04
CA MET A 102 -2.50 4.10 10.43
C MET A 102 -2.82 2.88 11.29
N PRO A 103 -2.38 2.84 12.55
CA PRO A 103 -2.79 1.80 13.49
C PRO A 103 -4.32 1.73 13.61
N ASP A 104 -4.87 0.51 13.45
CA ASP A 104 -6.30 0.22 13.64
C ASP A 104 -6.45 -1.27 13.96
N ALA A 105 -6.73 -1.58 15.23
CA ALA A 105 -6.78 -2.96 15.72
C ALA A 105 -7.86 -3.82 15.04
N ALA A 106 -8.89 -3.21 14.45
CA ALA A 106 -9.97 -3.91 13.77
C ALA A 106 -9.67 -4.14 12.28
N ALA A 107 -8.71 -3.41 11.71
CA ALA A 107 -8.43 -3.43 10.29
C ALA A 107 -7.38 -4.48 9.91
N ARG A 108 -7.44 -4.88 8.63
CA ARG A 108 -6.48 -5.73 7.95
C ARG A 108 -6.27 -5.23 6.55
N ILE A 109 -5.04 -5.32 6.08
CA ILE A 109 -4.66 -4.96 4.71
C ILE A 109 -3.90 -6.10 4.05
N ASN A 110 -4.06 -6.27 2.76
CA ASN A 110 -3.13 -7.05 1.98
C ASN A 110 -1.92 -6.20 1.60
N ALA A 111 -0.74 -6.81 1.61
CA ALA A 111 0.53 -6.14 1.43
C ALA A 111 1.56 -7.11 0.82
N VAL A 112 2.78 -6.65 0.66
CA VAL A 112 3.93 -7.49 0.31
C VAL A 112 5.01 -7.34 1.38
N VAL A 113 5.62 -8.44 1.80
CA VAL A 113 6.86 -8.41 2.57
C VAL A 113 8.04 -8.61 1.62
N VAL A 114 9.04 -7.76 1.73
CA VAL A 114 10.30 -7.88 0.99
C VAL A 114 11.48 -7.93 1.97
N ASP A 115 12.46 -8.77 1.68
CA ASP A 115 13.74 -8.80 2.36
C ASP A 115 14.63 -7.69 1.79
N VAL A 116 15.05 -6.76 2.66
CA VAL A 116 15.87 -5.60 2.29
C VAL A 116 17.18 -5.68 3.06
N PRO A 117 18.32 -5.62 2.37
CA PRO A 117 19.61 -5.51 3.05
C PRO A 117 19.64 -4.33 4.04
N ALA A 118 20.18 -4.55 5.23
CA ALA A 118 20.25 -3.52 6.26
C ALA A 118 20.89 -2.20 5.76
N SER A 119 21.85 -2.32 4.83
CA SER A 119 22.51 -1.16 4.18
C SER A 119 21.60 -0.32 3.28
N GLU A 120 20.47 -0.88 2.80
CA GLU A 120 19.52 -0.18 1.93
C GLU A 120 18.34 0.44 2.72
N VAL A 121 18.15 0.09 3.98
CA VAL A 121 17.09 0.65 4.83
C VAL A 121 17.16 2.18 4.94
N PRO A 122 18.32 2.81 5.12
CA PRO A 122 18.41 4.28 5.15
C PRO A 122 17.95 4.96 3.87
N ALA A 123 18.15 4.32 2.71
CA ALA A 123 17.67 4.86 1.43
C ALA A 123 16.13 4.78 1.32
N LEU A 124 15.52 3.74 1.90
CA LEU A 124 14.08 3.65 2.02
C LEU A 124 13.53 4.70 3.00
N ASP A 125 14.15 4.87 4.17
CA ASP A 125 13.77 5.90 5.14
C ASP A 125 13.80 7.31 4.49
N ALA A 126 14.82 7.60 3.69
CA ALA A 126 14.92 8.87 2.97
C ALA A 126 13.85 9.03 1.88
N ARG A 127 13.46 7.95 1.20
CA ARG A 127 12.37 7.96 0.21
C ARG A 127 11.01 8.18 0.88
N GLU A 128 10.78 7.51 2.00
CA GLU A 128 9.52 7.49 2.72
C GLU A 128 9.47 8.60 3.80
N TYR A 129 10.03 9.79 3.51
CA TYR A 129 10.27 10.89 4.47
C TYR A 129 9.02 11.44 5.15
N ILE A 130 7.82 11.24 4.56
CA ILE A 130 6.52 11.64 5.15
C ILE A 130 5.95 10.59 6.12
N TYR A 131 6.69 9.51 6.33
CA TYR A 131 6.29 8.39 7.20
C TYR A 131 7.34 8.13 8.27
N CYS A 132 6.92 7.45 9.33
CA CYS A 132 7.80 6.82 10.30
C CYS A 132 7.88 5.32 10.04
N ARG A 133 9.08 4.75 10.01
CA ARG A 133 9.27 3.31 9.98
C ARG A 133 9.08 2.75 11.39
N VAL A 134 8.10 1.88 11.58
CA VAL A 134 7.79 1.27 12.89
C VAL A 134 7.82 -0.25 12.81
N GLY A 135 8.15 -0.89 13.94
CA GLY A 135 8.18 -2.35 14.03
C GLY A 135 6.78 -2.95 14.00
N VAL A 136 6.62 -4.07 13.30
CA VAL A 136 5.36 -4.84 13.25
C VAL A 136 5.58 -6.18 13.97
N PRO A 137 4.76 -6.51 14.98
CA PRO A 137 4.85 -7.80 15.65
C PRO A 137 4.61 -8.96 14.66
N ALA A 138 5.44 -10.00 14.72
CA ALA A 138 5.34 -11.15 13.81
C ALA A 138 3.94 -11.80 13.75
N PRO A 139 3.15 -11.91 14.84
CA PRO A 139 1.79 -12.45 14.79
C PRO A 139 0.81 -11.62 13.95
N ASN A 140 1.14 -10.36 13.65
CA ASN A 140 0.31 -9.49 12.84
C ASN A 140 0.54 -9.66 11.34
N VAL A 141 1.53 -10.47 10.92
CA VAL A 141 1.89 -10.67 9.51
C VAL A 141 1.67 -12.12 9.14
N SER A 142 0.74 -12.38 8.23
CA SER A 142 0.40 -13.72 7.76
C SER A 142 0.69 -13.85 6.27
N ALA A 143 1.54 -14.80 5.88
CA ALA A 143 1.81 -15.07 4.46
C ALA A 143 0.55 -15.61 3.75
N LEU A 144 0.32 -15.16 2.52
CA LEU A 144 -0.77 -15.60 1.66
C LEU A 144 -0.24 -16.58 0.59
N GLY A 145 -1.06 -17.58 0.26
CA GLY A 145 -0.67 -18.62 -0.72
C GLY A 145 0.31 -19.63 -0.14
N GLY A 146 0.79 -20.54 -1.00
CA GLY A 146 1.65 -21.66 -0.60
C GLY A 146 3.13 -21.32 -0.35
N SER A 147 3.52 -20.06 -0.45
CA SER A 147 4.91 -19.58 -0.32
C SER A 147 5.33 -19.27 1.14
N GLY A 148 4.55 -19.70 2.11
CA GLY A 148 4.72 -19.37 3.53
C GLY A 148 5.82 -20.16 4.24
N GLY A 149 7.10 -19.87 3.94
CA GLY A 149 8.13 -20.03 4.95
C GLY A 149 7.90 -19.03 6.09
N ALA A 150 8.28 -19.39 7.32
CA ALA A 150 8.20 -18.45 8.44
C ALA A 150 8.99 -17.18 8.10
N LEU A 151 8.29 -16.03 8.07
CA LEU A 151 8.92 -14.72 7.95
C LEU A 151 9.71 -14.49 9.23
N SER A 152 11.04 -14.58 9.15
CA SER A 152 11.95 -14.45 10.28
C SER A 152 12.82 -13.21 10.12
N GLY A 153 12.76 -12.29 11.06
CA GLY A 153 13.51 -11.05 11.03
C GLY A 153 12.75 -9.89 11.69
N GLN A 154 13.30 -8.69 11.55
CA GLN A 154 12.64 -7.46 11.98
C GLN A 154 11.68 -6.99 10.88
N ALA A 155 10.38 -7.00 11.17
CA ALA A 155 9.36 -6.52 10.24
C ALA A 155 9.04 -5.03 10.48
N TRP A 156 8.99 -4.26 9.41
CA TRP A 156 8.82 -2.81 9.40
C TRP A 156 7.69 -2.37 8.47
N ILE A 157 6.92 -1.39 8.91
CA ILE A 157 5.93 -0.70 8.09
C ILE A 157 6.10 0.81 8.21
N TYR A 158 5.82 1.55 7.13
CA TYR A 158 5.88 3.01 7.11
C TYR A 158 4.52 3.60 7.44
N VAL A 159 4.38 4.21 8.63
CA VAL A 159 3.14 4.82 9.15
C VAL A 159 3.18 6.32 8.95
N ASN A 160 2.05 6.94 8.56
CA ASN A 160 1.98 8.37 8.33
C ASN A 160 2.38 9.20 9.54
N LYS A 161 3.18 10.23 9.30
CA LYS A 161 3.42 11.29 10.28
C LYS A 161 2.20 12.20 10.41
N ALA A 162 2.02 12.79 11.58
CA ALA A 162 0.88 13.67 11.87
C ALA A 162 0.80 14.89 10.93
N ASP A 163 1.94 15.44 10.54
CA ASP A 163 2.06 16.61 9.65
C ASP A 163 1.89 16.27 8.15
N SER A 164 1.94 14.98 7.80
CA SER A 164 1.75 14.51 6.43
C SER A 164 0.32 14.05 6.13
N LEU A 165 -0.60 14.17 7.08
CA LEU A 165 -1.99 13.74 6.89
C LEU A 165 -2.81 14.78 6.13
N ALA A 166 -3.42 14.36 5.03
CA ALA A 166 -4.42 15.12 4.26
C ALA A 166 -5.36 14.18 3.52
N LEU A 167 -6.65 14.52 3.47
CA LEU A 167 -7.62 13.79 2.64
C LEU A 167 -7.59 14.28 1.18
N PRO A 168 -8.05 13.45 0.21
CA PRO A 168 -8.17 13.88 -1.17
C PRO A 168 -9.03 15.15 -1.31
N SER A 169 -8.56 16.11 -2.09
CA SER A 169 -9.25 17.36 -2.38
C SER A 169 -8.88 17.84 -3.79
N GLU A 170 -9.45 18.95 -4.24
CA GLU A 170 -9.05 19.56 -5.51
C GLU A 170 -7.56 19.97 -5.52
N GLN A 171 -7.03 20.35 -4.36
CA GLN A 171 -5.63 20.81 -4.22
C GLN A 171 -4.66 19.63 -4.13
N VAL A 172 -5.10 18.49 -3.56
CA VAL A 172 -4.31 17.26 -3.39
C VAL A 172 -5.14 16.05 -3.84
N PRO A 173 -5.40 15.91 -5.15
CA PRO A 173 -6.23 14.82 -5.67
C PRO A 173 -5.52 13.47 -5.62
N ILE A 174 -6.31 12.41 -5.72
CA ILE A 174 -5.79 11.09 -6.14
C ILE A 174 -5.33 11.25 -7.60
N VAL A 175 -4.14 10.72 -7.95
CA VAL A 175 -3.63 10.74 -9.31
C VAL A 175 -3.56 9.33 -9.90
N GLN A 176 -4.03 9.20 -11.14
CA GLN A 176 -4.13 7.90 -11.81
C GLN A 176 -2.78 7.22 -11.96
N SER A 177 -1.71 7.98 -12.22
CA SER A 177 -0.36 7.41 -12.34
C SER A 177 0.12 6.71 -11.08
N TYR A 178 -0.29 7.18 -9.88
CA TYR A 178 0.02 6.49 -8.63
C TYR A 178 -0.89 5.28 -8.39
N VAL A 179 -2.17 5.38 -8.73
CA VAL A 179 -3.10 4.25 -8.68
C VAL A 179 -2.63 3.12 -9.59
N ASP A 180 -2.17 3.46 -10.79
CA ASP A 180 -1.60 2.50 -11.74
C ASP A 180 -0.36 1.80 -11.17
N GLU A 181 0.55 2.54 -10.52
CA GLU A 181 1.73 1.97 -9.86
C GLU A 181 1.32 0.98 -8.75
N PHE A 182 0.39 1.39 -7.88
CA PHE A 182 -0.11 0.56 -6.79
C PHE A 182 -0.81 -0.72 -7.29
N LEU A 183 -1.82 -0.56 -8.14
CA LEU A 183 -2.61 -1.71 -8.63
C LEU A 183 -1.84 -2.61 -9.58
N SER A 184 -0.85 -2.08 -10.34
CA SER A 184 0.07 -2.92 -11.10
C SER A 184 0.85 -3.86 -10.18
N GLY A 185 1.34 -3.34 -9.04
CA GLY A 185 2.02 -4.15 -8.04
C GLY A 185 1.11 -5.23 -7.43
N CYS A 186 -0.15 -4.89 -7.12
CA CYS A 186 -1.12 -5.87 -6.64
C CYS A 186 -1.37 -6.98 -7.68
N MET A 187 -1.51 -6.62 -8.97
CA MET A 187 -1.69 -7.59 -10.06
C MET A 187 -0.44 -8.42 -10.34
N GLU A 188 0.76 -7.86 -10.15
CA GLU A 188 2.02 -8.61 -10.24
C GLU A 188 2.07 -9.73 -9.19
N LEU A 189 1.70 -9.39 -7.95
CA LEU A 189 1.66 -10.36 -6.85
C LEU A 189 0.55 -11.41 -7.05
N GLU A 190 -0.63 -10.99 -7.52
CA GLU A 190 -1.74 -11.89 -7.86
C GLU A 190 -1.32 -12.91 -8.92
N ASP A 191 -0.77 -12.41 -10.04
CA ASP A 191 -0.39 -13.23 -11.19
C ASP A 191 0.78 -14.19 -10.83
N ALA A 192 1.79 -13.70 -10.09
CA ALA A 192 2.98 -14.49 -9.72
C ALA A 192 2.70 -15.58 -8.69
N ASN A 193 1.68 -15.41 -7.84
CA ASN A 193 1.39 -16.32 -6.73
C ASN A 193 0.06 -17.05 -6.88
N ALA A 194 -0.64 -16.91 -8.01
CA ALA A 194 -1.97 -17.47 -8.26
C ALA A 194 -2.98 -17.16 -7.13
N LEU A 195 -3.01 -15.90 -6.69
CA LEU A 195 -3.85 -15.42 -5.59
C LEU A 195 -5.08 -14.70 -6.14
N ASP A 196 -6.06 -15.44 -6.61
CA ASP A 196 -7.29 -14.88 -7.18
C ASP A 196 -7.94 -13.84 -6.26
N GLY A 197 -8.18 -12.64 -6.78
CA GLY A 197 -8.80 -11.54 -6.07
C GLY A 197 -7.86 -10.70 -5.19
N PHE A 198 -6.56 -10.95 -5.20
CA PHE A 198 -5.61 -10.15 -4.41
C PHE A 198 -5.61 -8.68 -4.85
N ALA A 199 -5.63 -8.40 -6.16
CA ALA A 199 -5.70 -7.03 -6.67
C ALA A 199 -7.04 -6.36 -6.34
N ARG A 200 -8.14 -7.12 -6.36
CA ARG A 200 -9.45 -6.63 -5.88
C ARG A 200 -9.41 -6.26 -4.41
N ASN A 201 -8.79 -7.09 -3.58
CA ASN A 201 -8.63 -6.81 -2.15
C ASN A 201 -7.74 -5.59 -1.88
N CYS A 202 -6.81 -5.24 -2.76
CA CYS A 202 -6.07 -3.98 -2.67
C CYS A 202 -7.02 -2.77 -2.70
N ILE A 203 -8.09 -2.82 -3.48
CA ILE A 203 -9.12 -1.76 -3.50
C ILE A 203 -9.99 -1.84 -2.25
N LEU A 204 -10.54 -3.01 -1.94
CA LEU A 204 -11.53 -3.19 -0.87
C LEU A 204 -10.97 -2.94 0.54
N THR A 205 -9.68 -3.16 0.76
CA THR A 205 -9.00 -2.89 2.04
C THR A 205 -8.37 -1.49 2.11
N THR A 206 -8.63 -0.64 1.11
CA THR A 206 -8.21 0.76 1.08
C THR A 206 -9.40 1.67 1.30
N THR A 207 -9.28 2.59 2.24
CA THR A 207 -10.32 3.58 2.58
C THR A 207 -10.06 4.93 1.88
N ASP A 208 -10.99 5.85 2.04
CA ASP A 208 -10.87 7.24 1.62
C ASP A 208 -10.69 7.43 0.09
N TRP A 209 -11.19 6.48 -0.71
CA TRP A 209 -11.37 6.70 -2.14
C TRP A 209 -12.29 7.92 -2.36
N SER A 210 -12.01 8.72 -3.38
CA SER A 210 -12.67 10.02 -3.53
C SER A 210 -12.92 10.36 -4.99
N THR A 211 -13.94 11.16 -5.24
CA THR A 211 -14.20 11.81 -6.54
C THR A 211 -13.19 12.91 -6.88
N HIS A 212 -12.38 13.36 -5.91
CA HIS A 212 -11.22 14.21 -6.17
C HIS A 212 -10.07 13.38 -6.76
N TRP A 213 -10.24 12.98 -8.02
CA TRP A 213 -9.34 12.09 -8.73
C TRP A 213 -9.08 12.62 -10.14
N VAL A 214 -7.81 12.67 -10.55
CA VAL A 214 -7.39 13.11 -11.88
C VAL A 214 -6.64 12.00 -12.61
N ASN A 215 -6.93 11.86 -13.90
CA ASN A 215 -6.19 10.99 -14.80
C ASN A 215 -5.06 11.78 -15.45
N ASP A 216 -3.87 11.63 -14.90
CA ASP A 216 -2.62 12.26 -15.32
C ASP A 216 -1.76 11.35 -16.20
N ARG A 217 -2.33 10.32 -16.84
CA ARG A 217 -1.56 9.36 -17.67
C ARG A 217 -0.85 10.00 -18.86
N ILE A 218 -1.33 11.17 -19.33
CA ILE A 218 -0.68 11.90 -20.43
C ILE A 218 0.59 12.60 -19.95
N PHE A 219 0.54 13.20 -18.74
CA PHE A 219 1.68 13.84 -18.08
C PHE A 219 1.79 13.34 -16.64
N PRO A 220 2.31 12.11 -16.43
CA PRO A 220 2.26 11.46 -15.13
C PRO A 220 3.04 12.21 -14.06
N ARG A 221 2.40 12.48 -12.91
CA ARG A 221 3.07 12.99 -11.71
C ARG A 221 3.98 11.94 -11.07
N ARG A 222 3.76 10.67 -11.38
CA ARG A 222 4.68 9.57 -11.04
C ARG A 222 5.55 9.24 -12.24
N PRO A 223 6.84 8.87 -12.03
CA PRO A 223 7.81 8.68 -13.12
C PRO A 223 7.56 7.37 -13.91
N GLN A 224 6.35 6.90 -14.02
CA GLN A 224 5.99 5.74 -14.80
C GLN A 224 5.31 6.16 -16.10
N VAL A 225 5.98 5.90 -17.20
CA VAL A 225 5.51 6.26 -18.53
C VAL A 225 4.81 5.09 -19.23
N TYR A 226 5.09 3.85 -18.82
CA TYR A 226 4.54 2.65 -19.44
C TYR A 226 3.61 1.89 -18.50
N GLN A 227 2.33 1.77 -18.89
CA GLN A 227 1.27 1.13 -18.10
C GLN A 227 0.59 0.00 -18.88
N PRO A 228 1.24 -1.18 -19.00
CA PRO A 228 0.70 -2.28 -19.78
C PRO A 228 -0.60 -2.86 -19.21
N LYS A 229 -0.85 -2.62 -17.92
CA LYS A 229 -2.04 -3.10 -17.20
C LYS A 229 -3.19 -2.08 -17.15
N ALA A 230 -3.06 -0.90 -17.77
CA ALA A 230 -4.03 0.19 -17.67
C ALA A 230 -5.47 -0.26 -17.91
N LYS A 231 -5.73 -1.03 -18.98
CA LYS A 231 -7.08 -1.55 -19.28
C LYS A 231 -7.62 -2.48 -18.19
N ARG A 232 -6.76 -3.34 -17.60
CA ARG A 232 -7.16 -4.26 -16.51
C ARG A 232 -7.45 -3.47 -15.24
N ILE A 233 -6.64 -2.44 -14.96
CA ILE A 233 -6.82 -1.51 -13.84
C ILE A 233 -8.14 -0.76 -13.97
N ASP A 234 -8.41 -0.15 -15.13
CA ASP A 234 -9.65 0.60 -15.37
C ASP A 234 -10.89 -0.29 -15.20
N ALA A 235 -10.83 -1.53 -15.72
CA ALA A 235 -11.92 -2.48 -15.56
C ALA A 235 -12.16 -2.84 -14.08
N LEU A 236 -11.09 -3.02 -13.31
CA LEU A 236 -11.18 -3.34 -11.88
C LEU A 236 -11.73 -2.15 -11.08
N ILE A 237 -11.21 -0.94 -11.31
CA ILE A 237 -11.68 0.27 -10.63
C ILE A 237 -13.14 0.54 -10.96
N SER A 238 -13.54 0.44 -12.23
CA SER A 238 -14.94 0.68 -12.65
C SER A 238 -15.92 -0.31 -12.03
N ALA A 239 -15.47 -1.54 -11.74
CA ALA A 239 -16.29 -2.56 -11.08
C ALA A 239 -16.44 -2.32 -9.57
N GLU A 240 -15.38 -1.92 -8.89
CA GLU A 240 -15.35 -1.82 -7.42
C GLU A 240 -15.66 -0.40 -6.91
N LEU A 241 -15.40 0.64 -7.71
CA LEU A 241 -15.54 2.06 -7.37
C LEU A 241 -16.27 2.82 -8.50
N PRO A 242 -17.49 2.42 -8.88
CA PRO A 242 -18.16 2.98 -10.06
C PRO A 242 -18.45 4.49 -9.96
N VAL A 243 -18.67 5.00 -8.75
CA VAL A 243 -18.96 6.43 -8.50
C VAL A 243 -17.70 7.26 -8.69
N GLU A 244 -16.62 6.88 -8.05
CA GLU A 244 -15.31 7.55 -8.13
C GLU A 244 -14.76 7.45 -9.54
N PHE A 245 -14.86 6.26 -10.18
CA PHE A 245 -14.39 6.05 -11.55
C PHE A 245 -15.11 6.96 -12.55
N ALA A 246 -16.43 7.14 -12.44
CA ALA A 246 -17.21 8.02 -13.30
C ALA A 246 -16.86 9.51 -13.10
N ALA A 247 -16.30 9.88 -11.97
CA ALA A 247 -15.93 11.26 -11.63
C ALA A 247 -14.47 11.60 -11.97
N ILE A 248 -13.64 10.65 -12.44
CA ILE A 248 -12.24 10.90 -12.80
C ILE A 248 -12.15 11.95 -13.91
N ARG A 249 -11.43 13.02 -13.63
CA ARG A 249 -11.18 14.11 -14.60
C ARG A 249 -9.87 13.83 -15.35
N ILE A 250 -9.85 14.11 -16.64
CA ILE A 250 -8.64 14.04 -17.47
C ILE A 250 -7.86 15.34 -17.29
N GLU A 251 -6.56 15.21 -17.01
CA GLU A 251 -5.63 16.31 -16.88
C GLU A 251 -4.56 16.29 -18.00
#